data_e24d442e1e151aab9c8d65106ca26b28
#
_entry.id   e24d442e1e151aab9c8d65106ca26b28
#
_cell.length_a   1.000
_cell.length_b   1.000
_cell.length_c   1.000
_cell.angle_alpha   90.00
_cell.angle_beta   90.00
_cell.angle_gamma   90.00
#
_symmetry.space_group_name_H-M   'P 1'
#
loop_
_entity.id
_entity.type
_entity.pdbx_description
1 polymer ?
#
loop_
_entity_poly.entity_id
_entity_poly.type
_entity_poly.pdbx_seq_one_letter_code
_entity_poly.pdbx_strand_id
1 'polypeptide(L)'
;MSLDVAYAVEIDDFIDPDRAYELFWSGILTDKKAFICPGENCTAQVTCANLDEESQNMKVVPHFRVYGTHANECEIIRNIPLKINKVIELIKKQEKVSIDHSIVDSFSLVRPDSYYDTDKIVNNSYKNKADRKKYKLQSMSANLKHTGNLGKIYSVRSIVSRYLRYYNDGSVDRRKINVSGKDFSYKEFLRGIYNQPIDDLSDYPVVYYGWAYIDKYEKAYRVKFKKKILVEEKEVSVSFFIPTKLIDNYPIKKLVVKRIQKISKQSKPTAFVFIYAKPKVVKSKTNDMIYINFNVDNLDFIDINIDTPLPKKNV
;
A
#
# COMPACT_ATOMS: atom_id res chain seq x y z
N MET A 1 -5.05 16.55 13.83
CA MET A 1 -4.12 16.63 12.69
C MET A 1 -3.63 15.22 12.41
N SER A 2 -3.69 14.77 11.17
CA SER A 2 -3.17 13.46 10.76
C SER A 2 -1.71 13.66 10.33
N LEU A 3 -0.84 12.72 10.69
CA LEU A 3 0.56 12.70 10.29
C LEU A 3 0.74 11.64 9.20
N ASP A 4 1.53 11.97 8.20
CA ASP A 4 1.89 11.01 7.12
C ASP A 4 2.99 10.05 7.56
N VAL A 5 3.80 10.44 8.56
CA VAL A 5 4.93 9.66 9.09
C VAL A 5 4.99 9.84 10.60
N ALA A 6 5.37 8.80 11.34
CA ALA A 6 5.72 8.86 12.76
C ALA A 6 6.99 8.03 13.02
N TYR A 7 7.68 8.33 14.10
CA TYR A 7 8.80 7.53 14.56
C TYR A 7 8.29 6.37 15.40
N ALA A 8 8.51 5.15 14.95
CA ALA A 8 8.16 3.93 15.65
C ALA A 8 9.28 3.53 16.62
N VAL A 9 8.97 3.58 17.92
CA VAL A 9 9.96 3.34 18.98
C VAL A 9 10.45 1.89 19.00
N GLU A 10 9.57 0.93 18.68
CA GLU A 10 9.89 -0.51 18.74
C GLU A 10 10.91 -0.93 17.66
N ILE A 11 10.94 -0.24 16.53
CA ILE A 11 11.82 -0.59 15.40
C ILE A 11 12.87 0.49 15.09
N ASP A 12 12.90 1.55 15.90
CA ASP A 12 13.87 2.66 15.76
C ASP A 12 13.88 3.26 14.35
N ASP A 13 12.69 3.48 13.74
CA ASP A 13 12.60 3.99 12.36
C ASP A 13 11.37 4.88 12.14
N PHE A 14 11.44 5.75 11.11
CA PHE A 14 10.31 6.52 10.63
C PHE A 14 9.51 5.72 9.62
N ILE A 15 8.24 5.53 9.90
CA ILE A 15 7.35 4.76 9.03
C ILE A 15 6.04 5.47 8.77
N ASP A 16 5.42 5.16 7.64
CA ASP A 16 4.07 5.55 7.31
C ASP A 16 3.02 4.60 7.95
N PRO A 17 1.74 4.97 8.00
CA PRO A 17 0.70 4.15 8.62
C PRO A 17 0.50 2.79 7.93
N ASP A 18 0.76 2.69 6.64
CA ASP A 18 0.58 1.44 5.89
C ASP A 18 1.68 0.42 6.25
N ARG A 19 2.93 0.89 6.36
CA ARG A 19 4.03 0.07 6.86
C ARG A 19 3.82 -0.31 8.32
N ALA A 20 3.34 0.61 9.15
CA ALA A 20 3.00 0.30 10.55
C ALA A 20 1.97 -0.84 10.64
N TYR A 21 0.93 -0.79 9.79
CA TYR A 21 -0.10 -1.82 9.72
C TYR A 21 0.47 -3.19 9.33
N GLU A 22 1.32 -3.25 8.31
CA GLU A 22 1.95 -4.49 7.88
C GLU A 22 2.86 -5.10 8.95
N LEU A 23 3.68 -4.25 9.60
CA LEU A 23 4.57 -4.68 10.68
C LEU A 23 3.80 -5.14 11.92
N PHE A 24 2.66 -4.53 12.24
CA PHE A 24 1.80 -4.97 13.34
C PHE A 24 1.22 -6.38 13.06
N TRP A 25 0.67 -6.60 11.86
CA TRP A 25 0.09 -7.90 11.50
C TRP A 25 1.14 -9.00 11.25
N SER A 26 2.40 -8.64 11.03
CA SER A 26 3.54 -9.59 11.05
C SER A 26 4.01 -9.92 12.46
N GLY A 27 3.60 -9.16 13.48
CA GLY A 27 3.99 -9.33 14.88
C GLY A 27 5.28 -8.61 15.27
N ILE A 28 5.81 -7.75 14.41
CA ILE A 28 7.02 -6.96 14.67
C ILE A 28 6.69 -5.75 15.53
N LEU A 29 5.61 -5.04 15.21
CA LEU A 29 5.05 -4.01 16.08
C LEU A 29 3.97 -4.64 16.94
N THR A 30 3.97 -4.30 18.22
CA THR A 30 3.02 -4.86 19.20
C THR A 30 2.14 -3.79 19.84
N ASP A 31 2.62 -2.56 19.93
CA ASP A 31 1.92 -1.45 20.57
C ASP A 31 1.59 -0.31 19.58
N LYS A 32 0.30 -0.12 19.35
CA LYS A 32 -0.23 0.99 18.54
C LYS A 32 0.05 2.39 19.09
N LYS A 33 0.54 2.49 20.32
CA LYS A 33 0.91 3.74 21.01
C LYS A 33 2.41 3.99 21.06
N ALA A 34 3.23 3.05 20.58
CA ALA A 34 4.68 3.15 20.62
C ALA A 34 5.24 4.02 19.48
N PHE A 35 4.60 5.16 19.24
CA PHE A 35 5.03 6.13 18.25
C PHE A 35 5.19 7.51 18.85
N ILE A 36 6.06 8.32 18.27
CA ILE A 36 6.26 9.73 18.62
C ILE A 36 6.26 10.63 17.40
N CYS A 37 5.98 11.91 17.63
CA CYS A 37 5.93 12.95 16.62
C CYS A 37 7.23 12.99 15.80
N PRO A 38 7.18 13.14 14.45
CA PRO A 38 8.37 13.21 13.63
C PRO A 38 9.15 14.53 13.73
N GLY A 39 8.59 15.59 14.35
CA GLY A 39 9.27 16.87 14.55
C GLY A 39 10.61 16.74 15.28
N GLU A 40 11.65 17.48 14.88
CA GLU A 40 13.04 17.30 15.29
C GLU A 40 13.22 17.26 16.82
N ASN A 41 12.61 18.20 17.54
CA ASN A 41 12.72 18.34 18.99
C ASN A 41 11.41 18.01 19.71
N CYS A 42 10.52 17.21 19.08
CA CYS A 42 9.22 16.90 19.62
C CYS A 42 9.12 15.43 20.03
N THR A 43 8.69 15.17 21.27
CA THR A 43 8.47 13.82 21.81
C THR A 43 6.99 13.54 22.05
N ALA A 44 6.08 14.35 21.46
CA ALA A 44 4.64 14.14 21.61
C ALA A 44 4.26 12.73 21.21
N GLN A 45 3.49 12.07 22.08
CA GLN A 45 3.02 10.71 21.84
C GLN A 45 2.07 10.67 20.64
N VAL A 46 2.27 9.68 19.77
CA VAL A 46 1.45 9.42 18.59
C VAL A 46 0.89 8.01 18.70
N THR A 47 -0.34 7.84 18.26
CA THR A 47 -0.99 6.53 18.16
C THR A 47 -1.31 6.25 16.69
N CYS A 48 -1.05 5.04 16.22
CA CYS A 48 -1.56 4.58 14.95
C CYS A 48 -2.98 4.05 15.14
N ALA A 49 -3.98 4.84 14.76
CA ALA A 49 -5.38 4.45 14.85
C ALA A 49 -5.68 3.35 13.82
N ASN A 50 -6.57 2.43 14.18
CA ASN A 50 -7.01 1.28 13.35
C ASN A 50 -5.88 0.29 13.01
N LEU A 51 -4.79 0.29 13.76
CA LEU A 51 -3.66 -0.61 13.54
C LEU A 51 -4.03 -2.08 13.79
N ASP A 52 -4.84 -2.32 14.81
CA ASP A 52 -5.31 -3.63 15.28
C ASP A 52 -6.63 -4.09 14.59
N GLU A 53 -7.23 -3.23 13.78
CA GLU A 53 -8.46 -3.55 13.06
C GLU A 53 -8.17 -4.27 11.74
N GLU A 54 -9.01 -5.24 11.39
CA GLU A 54 -8.97 -5.81 10.04
C GLU A 54 -9.44 -4.77 9.03
N SER A 55 -8.73 -4.61 7.91
CA SER A 55 -9.01 -3.56 6.93
C SER A 55 -10.46 -3.55 6.41
N GLN A 56 -11.12 -4.71 6.39
CA GLN A 56 -12.54 -4.84 6.01
C GLN A 56 -13.53 -4.25 7.03
N ASN A 57 -13.11 -4.06 8.27
CA ASN A 57 -13.93 -3.48 9.33
C ASN A 57 -13.68 -1.95 9.47
N MET A 58 -12.68 -1.44 8.76
CA MET A 58 -12.29 -0.04 8.89
C MET A 58 -13.17 0.86 8.04
N LYS A 59 -13.75 1.88 8.68
CA LYS A 59 -14.33 3.02 7.96
C LYS A 59 -13.26 4.00 7.48
N VAL A 60 -12.12 4.03 8.16
CA VAL A 60 -10.98 4.90 7.89
C VAL A 60 -9.72 4.04 7.92
N VAL A 61 -8.86 4.20 6.91
CA VAL A 61 -7.57 3.51 6.83
C VAL A 61 -6.67 3.82 8.03
N PRO A 62 -5.66 2.99 8.34
CA PRO A 62 -4.69 3.28 9.38
C PRO A 62 -4.10 4.69 9.23
N HIS A 63 -4.01 5.42 10.32
CA HIS A 63 -3.50 6.78 10.32
C HIS A 63 -2.93 7.17 11.69
N PHE A 64 -1.96 8.08 11.67
CA PHE A 64 -1.38 8.58 12.91
C PHE A 64 -2.19 9.72 13.51
N ARG A 65 -2.40 9.65 14.83
CA ARG A 65 -3.01 10.72 15.65
C ARG A 65 -2.06 11.10 16.75
N VAL A 66 -1.90 12.40 16.98
CA VAL A 66 -1.13 12.93 18.08
C VAL A 66 -2.02 12.98 19.33
N TYR A 67 -1.53 12.42 20.43
CA TYR A 67 -2.21 12.44 21.74
C TYR A 67 -1.47 13.29 22.77
N GLY A 68 -0.16 13.39 22.63
CA GLY A 68 0.66 14.18 23.54
C GLY A 68 0.70 15.66 23.17
N THR A 69 1.22 16.47 24.09
CA THR A 69 1.48 17.88 23.82
C THR A 69 2.77 18.00 23.00
N HIS A 70 2.70 18.68 21.90
CA HIS A 70 3.89 19.00 21.12
C HIS A 70 4.81 19.97 21.85
N ALA A 71 6.09 19.91 21.58
CA ALA A 71 7.02 20.95 22.00
C ALA A 71 6.66 22.30 21.35
N ASN A 72 6.92 23.41 22.04
CA ASN A 72 6.57 24.77 21.57
C ASN A 72 7.19 25.11 20.20
N GLU A 73 8.31 24.51 19.87
CA GLU A 73 9.02 24.71 18.60
C GLU A 73 8.77 23.59 17.59
N CYS A 74 7.79 22.72 17.84
CA CYS A 74 7.49 21.63 16.93
C CYS A 74 7.03 22.15 15.57
N GLU A 75 7.75 21.78 14.55
CA GLU A 75 7.50 22.17 13.14
C GLU A 75 6.13 21.72 12.66
N ILE A 76 5.61 20.63 13.23
CA ILE A 76 4.29 20.06 12.88
C ILE A 76 3.14 20.97 13.33
N ILE A 77 3.24 21.60 14.54
CA ILE A 77 2.19 22.50 15.03
C ILE A 77 2.14 23.78 14.21
N ARG A 78 3.30 24.31 13.86
CA ARG A 78 3.42 25.61 13.22
C ARG A 78 3.01 25.60 11.76
N ASN A 79 2.53 24.44 11.21
CA ASN A 79 2.36 24.23 9.78
C ASN A 79 3.59 24.69 8.95
N ILE A 80 4.73 24.83 9.65
CA ILE A 80 6.00 25.05 8.98
C ILE A 80 6.29 23.69 8.30
N PRO A 81 6.34 23.65 6.97
CA PRO A 81 6.71 22.44 6.28
C PRO A 81 7.98 21.94 6.94
N LEU A 82 8.04 20.64 7.30
CA LEU A 82 9.29 19.99 7.70
C LEU A 82 10.41 20.56 6.84
N LYS A 83 11.63 20.75 7.37
CA LYS A 83 12.79 21.29 6.61
C LYS A 83 12.96 20.72 5.20
N ILE A 84 12.39 19.56 4.95
CA ILE A 84 12.16 18.89 3.67
C ILE A 84 11.48 19.82 2.64
N ASN A 85 10.44 20.56 3.04
CA ASN A 85 9.75 21.46 2.11
C ASN A 85 10.53 22.75 1.84
N LYS A 86 11.37 23.22 2.78
CA LYS A 86 12.30 24.33 2.51
C LYS A 86 13.30 23.96 1.40
N VAL A 87 13.76 22.73 1.37
CA VAL A 87 14.65 22.24 0.30
C VAL A 87 13.89 22.13 -1.02
N ILE A 88 12.66 21.64 -1.00
CA ILE A 88 11.80 21.61 -2.19
C ILE A 88 11.48 23.02 -2.68
N GLU A 89 11.20 23.99 -1.78
CA GLU A 89 10.98 25.39 -2.13
C GLU A 89 12.24 26.09 -2.65
N LEU A 90 13.42 25.77 -2.11
CA LEU A 90 14.69 26.28 -2.60
C LEU A 90 15.03 25.73 -3.98
N ILE A 91 14.78 24.46 -4.23
CA ILE A 91 14.91 23.84 -5.55
C ILE A 91 13.93 24.50 -6.53
N LYS A 92 12.67 24.72 -6.13
CA LYS A 92 11.65 25.40 -6.94
C LYS A 92 12.01 26.85 -7.28
N LYS A 93 12.71 27.57 -6.41
CA LYS A 93 13.16 28.94 -6.68
C LYS A 93 14.36 29.03 -7.62
N GLN A 94 15.19 28.00 -7.69
CA GLN A 94 16.37 27.96 -8.57
C GLN A 94 16.06 27.51 -10.00
N GLU A 95 14.98 26.73 -10.19
CA GLU A 95 14.56 26.28 -11.51
C GLU A 95 13.26 27.01 -11.92
N LYS A 96 13.35 27.97 -12.85
CA LYS A 96 12.20 28.49 -13.60
C LYS A 96 11.63 27.46 -14.60
N VAL A 97 11.77 26.18 -14.32
CA VAL A 97 11.16 25.10 -15.09
C VAL A 97 9.78 24.88 -14.49
N SER A 98 8.77 24.74 -15.31
CA SER A 98 7.44 24.30 -14.91
C SER A 98 7.56 22.89 -14.32
N ILE A 99 7.87 22.84 -13.03
CA ILE A 99 7.92 21.57 -12.32
C ILE A 99 6.49 21.07 -12.31
N ASP A 100 6.27 19.96 -12.98
CA ASP A 100 5.07 19.16 -12.81
C ASP A 100 4.99 18.84 -11.31
N HIS A 101 4.07 19.50 -10.59
CA HIS A 101 3.93 19.39 -9.13
C HIS A 101 3.40 18.04 -8.69
N SER A 102 3.57 16.99 -9.51
CA SER A 102 3.20 15.64 -9.18
C SER A 102 4.14 15.04 -8.13
N ILE A 103 3.57 14.62 -7.00
CA ILE A 103 4.31 13.82 -6.02
C ILE A 103 4.26 12.38 -6.51
N VAL A 104 5.44 11.78 -6.71
CA VAL A 104 5.59 10.43 -7.24
C VAL A 104 5.85 9.46 -6.09
N ASP A 105 4.98 8.45 -5.93
CA ASP A 105 5.23 7.30 -5.06
C ASP A 105 6.07 6.26 -5.80
N SER A 106 6.89 5.48 -5.10
CA SER A 106 7.69 4.41 -5.71
C SER A 106 7.18 3.04 -5.29
N PHE A 107 6.70 2.24 -6.23
CA PHE A 107 6.32 0.86 -5.99
C PHE A 107 7.46 -0.08 -6.34
N SER A 108 8.02 -0.72 -5.30
CA SER A 108 9.07 -1.73 -5.43
C SER A 108 8.47 -3.12 -5.43
N LEU A 109 8.79 -3.92 -6.46
CA LEU A 109 8.26 -5.27 -6.64
C LEU A 109 8.86 -6.29 -5.67
N VAL A 110 9.98 -5.95 -5.03
CA VAL A 110 10.68 -6.82 -4.08
C VAL A 110 10.88 -6.06 -2.79
N ARG A 111 10.46 -6.67 -1.68
CA ARG A 111 10.77 -6.17 -0.34
C ARG A 111 12.25 -6.40 -0.04
N PRO A 112 12.93 -5.47 0.67
CA PRO A 112 14.26 -5.77 1.22
C PRO A 112 14.18 -6.95 2.19
N ASP A 113 15.20 -7.80 2.21
CA ASP A 113 15.28 -8.92 3.16
C ASP A 113 15.16 -8.44 4.62
N SER A 114 15.72 -7.26 4.91
CA SER A 114 15.63 -6.62 6.22
C SER A 114 14.31 -5.95 6.54
N TYR A 115 13.29 -6.04 5.68
CA TYR A 115 12.00 -5.34 5.90
C TYR A 115 11.29 -5.79 7.18
N TYR A 116 11.42 -7.07 7.52
CA TYR A 116 10.85 -7.71 8.71
C TYR A 116 11.92 -8.03 9.78
N ASP A 117 13.20 -7.68 9.54
CA ASP A 117 14.28 -7.90 10.48
C ASP A 117 14.24 -6.85 11.61
N THR A 118 14.02 -7.31 12.83
CA THR A 118 14.10 -6.47 14.04
C THR A 118 15.41 -6.66 14.80
N ASP A 119 16.19 -7.71 14.48
CA ASP A 119 17.39 -8.08 15.23
C ASP A 119 18.60 -7.16 14.98
N LYS A 120 18.48 -6.25 14.02
CA LYS A 120 19.48 -5.20 13.74
C LYS A 120 19.14 -3.88 14.45
N ILE A 121 18.68 -3.92 15.68
CA ILE A 121 18.97 -2.83 16.59
C ILE A 121 20.47 -2.85 16.80
N VAL A 122 21.18 -2.30 15.83
CA VAL A 122 22.60 -2.05 15.94
C VAL A 122 22.77 -1.37 17.29
N ASN A 123 23.64 -1.90 18.13
CA ASN A 123 24.13 -1.27 19.35
C ASN A 123 24.82 0.05 18.98
N ASN A 124 24.06 0.99 18.48
CA ASN A 124 24.53 2.33 18.21
C ASN A 124 24.64 3.04 19.56
N SER A 125 25.78 3.63 19.79
CA SER A 125 26.24 4.36 20.96
C SER A 125 25.40 5.58 21.36
N TYR A 126 24.18 5.72 20.85
CA TYR A 126 23.26 6.79 21.19
C TYR A 126 22.60 6.54 22.56
N LYS A 127 22.84 7.44 23.51
CA LYS A 127 22.45 7.30 24.91
C LYS A 127 20.95 7.45 25.17
N ASN A 128 20.17 8.07 24.25
CA ASN A 128 18.75 8.29 24.44
C ASN A 128 17.91 8.21 23.13
N LYS A 129 16.59 8.05 23.27
CA LYS A 129 15.64 7.93 22.15
C LYS A 129 15.56 9.19 21.27
N ALA A 130 15.78 10.37 21.85
CA ALA A 130 15.72 11.63 21.14
C ALA A 130 16.88 11.79 20.15
N ASP A 131 18.10 11.38 20.56
CA ASP A 131 19.29 11.42 19.71
C ASP A 131 19.16 10.44 18.55
N ARG A 132 18.65 9.23 18.78
CA ARG A 132 18.38 8.24 17.72
C ARG A 132 17.40 8.79 16.70
N LYS A 133 16.29 9.35 17.17
CA LYS A 133 15.28 9.97 16.31
C LYS A 133 15.89 11.11 15.47
N LYS A 134 16.70 11.97 16.06
CA LYS A 134 17.35 13.09 15.37
C LYS A 134 18.28 12.60 14.25
N TYR A 135 19.08 11.59 14.53
CA TYR A 135 19.96 10.96 13.52
C TYR A 135 19.16 10.36 12.36
N LYS A 136 18.12 9.60 12.66
CA LYS A 136 17.23 8.98 11.66
C LYS A 136 16.51 10.04 10.81
N LEU A 137 16.06 11.13 11.41
CA LEU A 137 15.44 12.24 10.69
C LEU A 137 16.40 12.90 9.72
N GLN A 138 17.66 13.10 10.13
CA GLN A 138 18.71 13.65 9.25
C GLN A 138 18.99 12.70 8.07
N SER A 139 19.10 11.39 8.33
CA SER A 139 19.27 10.37 7.29
C SER A 139 18.08 10.33 6.32
N MET A 140 16.86 10.38 6.82
CA MET A 140 15.65 10.45 5.98
C MET A 140 15.63 11.71 5.11
N SER A 141 15.99 12.86 5.68
CA SER A 141 16.08 14.13 4.93
C SER A 141 17.15 14.08 3.83
N ALA A 142 18.28 13.41 4.09
CA ALA A 142 19.32 13.20 3.09
C ALA A 142 18.82 12.29 1.95
N ASN A 143 18.15 11.19 2.28
CA ASN A 143 17.58 10.28 1.28
C ASN A 143 16.52 10.97 0.41
N LEU A 144 15.67 11.82 0.99
CA LEU A 144 14.68 12.61 0.25
C LEU A 144 15.32 13.57 -0.75
N LYS A 145 16.45 14.21 -0.38
CA LYS A 145 17.22 15.07 -1.30
C LYS A 145 17.74 14.31 -2.52
N HIS A 146 18.10 13.03 -2.33
CA HIS A 146 18.63 12.21 -3.42
C HIS A 146 17.58 11.51 -4.26
N THR A 147 16.44 11.10 -3.66
CA THR A 147 15.46 10.24 -4.34
C THR A 147 14.12 10.91 -4.61
N GLY A 148 13.84 12.05 -3.97
CA GLY A 148 12.54 12.74 -4.09
C GLY A 148 11.35 11.97 -3.48
N ASN A 149 11.56 10.80 -2.90
CA ASN A 149 10.51 9.90 -2.44
C ASN A 149 10.41 9.82 -0.93
N LEU A 150 9.20 9.98 -0.39
CA LEU A 150 8.88 9.83 1.04
C LEU A 150 8.85 8.37 1.52
N GLY A 151 8.85 7.41 0.63
CA GLY A 151 8.86 6.00 0.97
C GLY A 151 8.54 5.08 -0.20
N LYS A 152 9.08 3.88 -0.13
CA LYS A 152 8.78 2.82 -1.09
C LYS A 152 7.52 2.08 -0.66
N ILE A 153 6.66 1.79 -1.61
CA ILE A 153 5.49 0.92 -1.44
C ILE A 153 5.89 -0.47 -1.89
N TYR A 154 5.45 -1.49 -1.17
CA TYR A 154 5.80 -2.89 -1.48
C TYR A 154 4.58 -3.78 -1.70
N SER A 155 3.37 -3.28 -1.45
CA SER A 155 2.15 -4.08 -1.59
C SER A 155 1.02 -3.32 -2.28
N VAL A 156 0.16 -4.06 -2.98
CA VAL A 156 -1.06 -3.53 -3.60
C VAL A 156 -1.98 -2.91 -2.56
N ARG A 157 -2.04 -3.48 -1.35
CA ARG A 157 -2.84 -2.93 -0.27
C ARG A 157 -2.41 -1.49 0.09
N SER A 158 -1.10 -1.24 0.20
CA SER A 158 -0.58 0.10 0.46
C SER A 158 -0.87 1.07 -0.69
N ILE A 159 -0.85 0.59 -1.94
CA ILE A 159 -1.25 1.39 -3.11
C ILE A 159 -2.72 1.81 -3.00
N VAL A 160 -3.60 0.86 -2.69
CA VAL A 160 -5.05 1.12 -2.52
C VAL A 160 -5.30 2.10 -1.37
N SER A 161 -4.62 1.91 -0.24
CA SER A 161 -4.71 2.79 0.92
C SER A 161 -4.29 4.24 0.58
N ARG A 162 -3.19 4.41 -0.15
CA ARG A 162 -2.74 5.74 -0.62
C ARG A 162 -3.71 6.34 -1.63
N TYR A 163 -4.21 5.56 -2.57
CA TYR A 163 -5.24 6.02 -3.50
C TYR A 163 -6.47 6.58 -2.77
N LEU A 164 -6.95 5.86 -1.75
CA LEU A 164 -8.10 6.30 -0.95
C LEU A 164 -7.82 7.61 -0.19
N ARG A 165 -6.62 7.76 0.37
CA ARG A 165 -6.22 9.03 1.01
C ARG A 165 -6.19 10.18 0.01
N TYR A 166 -5.56 9.98 -1.13
CA TYR A 166 -5.47 11.02 -2.18
C TYR A 166 -6.81 11.35 -2.81
N TYR A 167 -7.71 10.36 -2.87
CA TYR A 167 -9.10 10.60 -3.29
C TYR A 167 -9.84 11.47 -2.28
N ASN A 168 -9.72 11.16 -0.99
CA ASN A 168 -10.41 11.87 0.09
C ASN A 168 -9.88 13.30 0.30
N ASP A 169 -8.61 13.56 0.04
CA ASP A 169 -8.01 14.90 0.14
C ASP A 169 -8.05 15.70 -1.18
N GLY A 170 -8.62 15.12 -2.24
CA GLY A 170 -8.76 15.73 -3.56
C GLY A 170 -7.44 15.85 -4.34
N SER A 171 -6.37 15.17 -3.92
CA SER A 171 -5.05 15.28 -4.58
C SER A 171 -4.77 14.18 -5.61
N VAL A 172 -5.66 13.21 -5.80
CA VAL A 172 -5.44 12.01 -6.62
C VAL A 172 -5.01 12.32 -8.06
N ASP A 173 -5.50 13.39 -8.65
CA ASP A 173 -5.18 13.77 -10.03
C ASP A 173 -3.75 14.29 -10.22
N ARG A 174 -3.12 14.72 -9.11
CA ARG A 174 -1.74 15.23 -9.07
C ARG A 174 -0.74 14.19 -8.57
N ARG A 175 -1.20 12.99 -8.21
CA ARG A 175 -0.36 11.92 -7.67
C ARG A 175 0.00 10.93 -8.75
N LYS A 176 1.27 10.56 -8.76
CA LYS A 176 1.81 9.53 -9.67
C LYS A 176 2.44 8.39 -8.88
N ILE A 177 2.56 7.25 -9.51
CA ILE A 177 3.25 6.08 -9.00
C ILE A 177 4.26 5.61 -10.02
N ASN A 178 5.52 5.47 -9.59
CA ASN A 178 6.60 4.93 -10.40
C ASN A 178 6.73 3.43 -10.13
N VAL A 179 6.77 2.66 -11.20
CA VAL A 179 6.99 1.21 -11.15
C VAL A 179 8.05 0.86 -12.17
N SER A 180 9.18 0.34 -11.71
CA SER A 180 10.31 -0.05 -12.56
C SER A 180 10.75 1.05 -13.55
N GLY A 181 10.76 2.29 -13.08
CA GLY A 181 11.19 3.46 -13.88
C GLY A 181 10.10 4.06 -14.76
N LYS A 182 8.88 3.54 -14.76
CA LYS A 182 7.74 4.09 -15.51
C LYS A 182 6.75 4.76 -14.56
N ASP A 183 6.36 5.99 -14.89
CA ASP A 183 5.37 6.76 -14.15
C ASP A 183 3.96 6.54 -14.69
N PHE A 184 3.02 6.34 -13.77
CA PHE A 184 1.59 6.26 -14.03
C PHE A 184 0.85 7.26 -13.15
N SER A 185 -0.25 7.83 -13.61
CA SER A 185 -1.22 8.42 -12.70
C SER A 185 -1.91 7.31 -11.90
N TYR A 186 -2.39 7.60 -10.69
CA TYR A 186 -3.12 6.60 -9.91
C TYR A 186 -4.39 6.09 -10.62
N LYS A 187 -5.03 6.93 -11.45
CA LYS A 187 -6.21 6.55 -12.24
C LYS A 187 -5.89 5.55 -13.36
N GLU A 188 -4.73 5.71 -14.00
CA GLU A 188 -4.27 4.78 -15.04
C GLU A 188 -3.74 3.49 -14.43
N PHE A 189 -3.18 3.56 -13.23
CA PHE A 189 -2.59 2.42 -12.55
C PHE A 189 -3.62 1.51 -11.87
N LEU A 190 -4.78 2.04 -11.44
CA LEU A 190 -5.90 1.25 -10.88
C LEU A 190 -7.02 1.13 -11.92
N ARG A 191 -7.21 -0.07 -12.47
CA ARG A 191 -8.17 -0.35 -13.54
C ARG A 191 -9.23 -1.36 -13.10
N GLY A 192 -10.50 -1.00 -13.26
CA GLY A 192 -11.59 -1.93 -13.01
C GLY A 192 -11.70 -3.00 -14.08
N ILE A 193 -12.09 -4.21 -13.69
CA ILE A 193 -12.52 -5.25 -14.63
C ILE A 193 -14.02 -5.10 -14.83
N TYR A 194 -14.42 -4.77 -16.03
CA TYR A 194 -15.79 -4.69 -16.52
C TYR A 194 -15.85 -5.37 -17.88
N ASN A 195 -16.98 -5.41 -18.55
CA ASN A 195 -17.11 -6.06 -19.84
C ASN A 195 -16.46 -5.21 -20.97
N GLN A 196 -15.13 -5.03 -20.91
CA GLN A 196 -14.34 -4.29 -21.90
C GLN A 196 -13.60 -5.25 -22.84
N PRO A 197 -13.24 -4.78 -24.06
CA PRO A 197 -12.34 -5.49 -24.94
C PRO A 197 -10.97 -5.76 -24.31
N ILE A 198 -10.31 -6.84 -24.70
CA ILE A 198 -8.97 -7.16 -24.22
C ILE A 198 -7.95 -6.09 -24.59
N ASP A 199 -8.12 -5.44 -25.72
CA ASP A 199 -7.24 -4.38 -26.21
C ASP A 199 -7.28 -3.11 -25.37
N ASP A 200 -8.34 -2.94 -24.54
CA ASP A 200 -8.42 -1.86 -23.56
C ASP A 200 -7.58 -2.14 -22.29
N LEU A 201 -7.05 -3.35 -22.16
CA LEU A 201 -6.19 -3.69 -21.04
C LEU A 201 -4.79 -3.13 -21.24
N SER A 202 -4.06 -2.97 -20.14
CA SER A 202 -2.71 -2.42 -20.20
C SER A 202 -1.70 -3.44 -20.72
N ASP A 203 -0.81 -2.99 -21.60
CA ASP A 203 0.37 -3.75 -22.01
C ASP A 203 1.41 -3.93 -20.91
N TYR A 204 1.30 -3.14 -19.85
CA TYR A 204 2.14 -3.21 -18.66
C TYR A 204 1.37 -3.78 -17.48
N PRO A 205 2.06 -4.42 -16.51
CA PRO A 205 1.43 -4.78 -15.25
C PRO A 205 0.89 -3.53 -14.55
N VAL A 206 -0.39 -3.57 -14.18
CA VAL A 206 -1.09 -2.53 -13.41
C VAL A 206 -1.99 -3.21 -12.36
N VAL A 207 -2.61 -2.45 -11.49
CA VAL A 207 -3.53 -3.00 -10.50
C VAL A 207 -4.93 -3.11 -11.11
N TYR A 208 -5.38 -4.33 -11.35
CA TYR A 208 -6.76 -4.62 -11.74
C TYR A 208 -7.62 -4.88 -10.51
N TYR A 209 -8.90 -4.48 -10.55
CA TYR A 209 -9.81 -4.70 -9.43
C TYR A 209 -11.24 -5.02 -9.85
N GLY A 210 -11.96 -5.68 -8.97
CA GLY A 210 -13.37 -6.00 -9.16
C GLY A 210 -13.89 -7.02 -8.15
N TRP A 211 -15.21 -7.25 -8.19
CA TRP A 211 -15.84 -8.34 -7.44
C TRP A 211 -15.49 -9.68 -8.03
N ALA A 212 -15.14 -10.64 -7.18
CA ALA A 212 -14.75 -11.98 -7.56
C ALA A 212 -15.39 -13.04 -6.65
N TYR A 213 -15.61 -14.24 -7.19
CA TYR A 213 -15.90 -15.44 -6.41
C TYR A 213 -14.59 -16.05 -5.93
N ILE A 214 -14.58 -16.63 -4.73
CA ILE A 214 -13.43 -17.33 -4.16
C ILE A 214 -13.82 -18.77 -3.89
N ASP A 215 -13.29 -19.69 -4.70
CA ASP A 215 -13.52 -21.12 -4.56
C ASP A 215 -12.29 -21.76 -3.92
N LYS A 216 -12.51 -22.62 -2.90
CA LYS A 216 -11.45 -23.37 -2.27
C LYS A 216 -11.22 -24.71 -2.99
N TYR A 217 -9.97 -24.97 -3.37
CA TYR A 217 -9.46 -26.25 -3.85
C TYR A 217 -8.52 -26.86 -2.81
N GLU A 218 -8.11 -28.12 -3.02
CA GLU A 218 -7.22 -28.83 -2.09
C GLU A 218 -5.93 -28.06 -1.77
N LYS A 219 -5.26 -27.51 -2.82
CA LYS A 219 -3.94 -26.86 -2.71
C LYS A 219 -3.92 -25.40 -3.13
N ALA A 220 -5.09 -24.81 -3.40
CA ALA A 220 -5.18 -23.44 -3.86
C ALA A 220 -6.57 -22.83 -3.63
N TYR A 221 -6.64 -21.51 -3.70
CA TYR A 221 -7.90 -20.79 -3.88
C TYR A 221 -7.96 -20.27 -5.31
N ARG A 222 -9.09 -20.51 -6.00
CA ARG A 222 -9.37 -19.85 -7.28
C ARG A 222 -10.12 -18.56 -7.02
N VAL A 223 -9.64 -17.47 -7.58
CA VAL A 223 -10.31 -16.18 -7.61
C VAL A 223 -10.80 -15.96 -9.04
N LYS A 224 -12.14 -15.88 -9.21
CA LYS A 224 -12.78 -15.69 -10.51
C LYS A 224 -13.58 -14.38 -10.47
N PHE A 225 -13.19 -13.40 -11.28
CA PHE A 225 -13.91 -12.14 -11.38
C PHE A 225 -15.34 -12.35 -11.87
N LYS A 226 -16.29 -11.57 -11.31
CA LYS A 226 -17.69 -11.63 -11.73
C LYS A 226 -17.91 -11.06 -13.12
N LYS A 227 -17.13 -10.04 -13.46
CA LYS A 227 -17.13 -9.42 -14.79
C LYS A 227 -16.18 -10.18 -15.70
N LYS A 228 -16.49 -10.17 -16.98
CA LYS A 228 -15.74 -10.84 -18.04
C LYS A 228 -15.00 -9.81 -18.88
N ILE A 229 -14.15 -10.27 -19.78
CA ILE A 229 -13.46 -9.45 -20.77
C ILE A 229 -13.84 -9.99 -22.14
N LEU A 230 -13.95 -9.12 -23.13
CA LEU A 230 -14.27 -9.50 -24.49
C LEU A 230 -12.99 -9.82 -25.26
N VAL A 231 -12.91 -11.02 -25.81
CA VAL A 231 -11.85 -11.46 -26.72
C VAL A 231 -12.53 -11.88 -28.01
N GLU A 232 -12.24 -11.21 -29.12
CA GLU A 232 -12.94 -11.45 -30.39
C GLU A 232 -14.48 -11.47 -30.22
N GLU A 233 -15.01 -10.47 -29.54
CA GLU A 233 -16.45 -10.31 -29.21
C GLU A 233 -17.03 -11.40 -28.28
N LYS A 234 -16.27 -12.38 -27.86
CA LYS A 234 -16.71 -13.42 -26.92
C LYS A 234 -16.40 -13.05 -25.48
N GLU A 235 -17.37 -13.23 -24.60
CA GLU A 235 -17.19 -13.02 -23.17
C GLU A 235 -16.29 -14.12 -22.56
N VAL A 236 -15.13 -13.74 -22.10
CA VAL A 236 -14.11 -14.62 -21.53
C VAL A 236 -13.96 -14.40 -20.02
N SER A 237 -13.94 -15.50 -19.27
CA SER A 237 -13.74 -15.45 -17.82
C SER A 237 -12.32 -15.03 -17.46
N VAL A 238 -12.22 -14.22 -16.39
CA VAL A 238 -10.96 -13.75 -15.81
C VAL A 238 -10.76 -14.40 -14.46
N SER A 239 -9.61 -15.04 -14.24
CA SER A 239 -9.34 -15.73 -12.97
C SER A 239 -7.85 -15.86 -12.70
N PHE A 240 -7.53 -16.22 -11.45
CA PHE A 240 -6.20 -16.64 -11.02
C PHE A 240 -6.27 -17.60 -9.84
N PHE A 241 -5.15 -18.23 -9.51
CA PHE A 241 -5.02 -19.13 -8.39
C PHE A 241 -4.04 -18.59 -7.36
N ILE A 242 -4.38 -18.76 -6.09
CA ILE A 242 -3.51 -18.47 -4.95
C ILE A 242 -3.14 -19.82 -4.32
N PRO A 243 -1.92 -20.35 -4.53
CA PRO A 243 -1.47 -21.57 -3.90
C PRO A 243 -1.47 -21.44 -2.36
N THR A 244 -1.94 -22.45 -1.64
CA THR A 244 -1.91 -22.45 -0.16
C THR A 244 -0.49 -22.30 0.37
N LYS A 245 0.50 -22.92 -0.27
CA LYS A 245 1.92 -22.77 0.06
C LYS A 245 2.38 -21.29 0.04
N LEU A 246 1.83 -20.48 -0.87
CA LEU A 246 2.17 -19.05 -0.95
C LEU A 246 1.63 -18.30 0.28
N ILE A 247 0.43 -18.68 0.76
CA ILE A 247 -0.17 -18.11 1.97
C ILE A 247 0.63 -18.52 3.21
N ASP A 248 1.02 -19.79 3.30
CA ASP A 248 1.72 -20.33 4.47
C ASP A 248 3.09 -19.66 4.68
N ASN A 249 3.75 -19.28 3.61
CA ASN A 249 5.05 -18.62 3.63
C ASN A 249 4.95 -17.07 3.74
N TYR A 250 3.74 -16.50 3.74
CA TYR A 250 3.57 -15.05 3.75
C TYR A 250 3.70 -14.48 5.17
N PRO A 251 4.53 -13.41 5.39
CA PRO A 251 4.76 -12.85 6.72
C PRO A 251 3.49 -12.43 7.46
N ILE A 252 2.52 -11.84 6.74
CA ILE A 252 1.23 -11.41 7.31
C ILE A 252 0.10 -12.40 7.01
N LYS A 253 0.42 -13.68 6.96
CA LYS A 253 -0.55 -14.75 6.67
C LYS A 253 -1.79 -14.74 7.56
N LYS A 254 -1.66 -14.35 8.82
CA LYS A 254 -2.79 -14.25 9.77
C LYS A 254 -3.92 -13.38 9.22
N LEU A 255 -3.59 -12.25 8.62
CA LEU A 255 -4.57 -11.35 8.03
C LEU A 255 -5.25 -11.97 6.81
N VAL A 256 -4.46 -12.56 5.90
CA VAL A 256 -4.98 -13.22 4.69
C VAL A 256 -5.89 -14.39 5.06
N VAL A 257 -5.46 -15.25 5.99
CA VAL A 257 -6.24 -16.41 6.47
C VAL A 257 -7.55 -15.98 7.10
N LYS A 258 -7.54 -14.98 7.99
CA LYS A 258 -8.76 -14.45 8.61
C LYS A 258 -9.76 -13.94 7.56
N ARG A 259 -9.28 -13.20 6.57
CA ARG A 259 -10.13 -12.68 5.49
C ARG A 259 -10.75 -13.80 4.67
N ILE A 260 -9.94 -14.75 4.20
CA ILE A 260 -10.43 -15.89 3.42
C ILE A 260 -11.42 -16.74 4.22
N GLN A 261 -11.16 -17.01 5.51
CA GLN A 261 -12.08 -17.73 6.38
C GLN A 261 -13.42 -17.01 6.56
N LYS A 262 -13.41 -15.68 6.68
CA LYS A 262 -14.62 -14.89 6.80
C LYS A 262 -15.41 -14.88 5.48
N ILE A 263 -14.73 -14.81 4.34
CA ILE A 263 -15.34 -14.91 3.02
C ILE A 263 -15.95 -16.30 2.80
N SER A 264 -15.24 -17.37 3.14
CA SER A 264 -15.69 -18.75 2.93
C SER A 264 -16.92 -19.13 3.76
N LYS A 265 -17.24 -18.39 4.82
CA LYS A 265 -18.46 -18.57 5.63
C LYS A 265 -19.69 -17.91 5.00
N GLN A 266 -19.53 -17.12 3.96
CA GLN A 266 -20.66 -16.50 3.27
C GLN A 266 -21.39 -17.53 2.41
N SER A 267 -22.73 -17.38 2.26
CA SER A 267 -23.54 -18.25 1.39
C SER A 267 -23.07 -18.20 -0.08
N LYS A 268 -22.55 -17.07 -0.50
CA LYS A 268 -21.87 -16.86 -1.80
C LYS A 268 -20.51 -16.25 -1.52
N PRO A 269 -19.43 -17.05 -1.47
CA PRO A 269 -18.09 -16.57 -1.16
C PRO A 269 -17.60 -15.55 -2.20
N THR A 270 -17.77 -14.28 -1.90
CA THR A 270 -17.38 -13.17 -2.79
C THR A 270 -16.51 -12.18 -2.06
N ALA A 271 -15.58 -11.58 -2.82
CA ALA A 271 -14.68 -10.57 -2.33
C ALA A 271 -14.47 -9.48 -3.36
N PHE A 272 -14.09 -8.28 -2.91
CA PHE A 272 -13.55 -7.24 -3.77
C PHE A 272 -12.03 -7.40 -3.80
N VAL A 273 -11.49 -7.64 -4.98
CA VAL A 273 -10.10 -8.07 -5.15
C VAL A 273 -9.34 -7.05 -5.98
N PHE A 274 -8.12 -6.74 -5.55
CA PHE A 274 -7.11 -6.01 -6.31
C PHE A 274 -5.96 -6.95 -6.62
N ILE A 275 -5.43 -6.87 -7.84
CA ILE A 275 -4.27 -7.65 -8.27
C ILE A 275 -3.36 -6.84 -9.19
N TYR A 276 -2.07 -6.73 -8.83
CA TYR A 276 -1.04 -6.19 -9.71
C TYR A 276 -0.52 -7.30 -10.62
N ALA A 277 -0.87 -7.23 -11.89
CA ALA A 277 -0.44 -8.23 -12.87
C ALA A 277 -0.64 -7.72 -14.31
N LYS A 278 -0.03 -8.43 -15.27
CA LYS A 278 -0.40 -8.34 -16.67
C LYS A 278 -1.33 -9.50 -17.02
N PRO A 279 -2.50 -9.25 -17.64
CA PRO A 279 -3.40 -10.31 -18.08
C PRO A 279 -2.76 -11.13 -19.21
N LYS A 280 -3.01 -12.44 -19.20
CA LYS A 280 -2.58 -13.37 -20.25
C LYS A 280 -3.77 -14.16 -20.78
N VAL A 281 -3.93 -14.18 -22.08
CA VAL A 281 -4.89 -15.07 -22.74
C VAL A 281 -4.32 -16.48 -22.71
N VAL A 282 -5.12 -17.42 -22.23
CA VAL A 282 -4.75 -18.82 -22.12
C VAL A 282 -5.83 -19.67 -22.77
N LYS A 283 -5.43 -20.61 -23.61
CA LYS A 283 -6.31 -21.62 -24.19
C LYS A 283 -6.27 -22.89 -23.34
N SER A 284 -7.43 -23.41 -22.96
CA SER A 284 -7.53 -24.65 -22.24
C SER A 284 -7.00 -25.83 -23.06
N LYS A 285 -6.25 -26.71 -22.44
CA LYS A 285 -5.72 -27.91 -23.10
C LYS A 285 -6.79 -28.99 -23.33
N THR A 286 -7.92 -28.91 -22.61
CA THR A 286 -8.92 -30.00 -22.58
C THR A 286 -10.18 -29.70 -23.42
N ASN A 287 -10.54 -28.45 -23.62
CA ASN A 287 -11.85 -28.08 -24.18
C ASN A 287 -11.83 -26.84 -25.07
N ASP A 288 -10.67 -26.46 -25.60
CA ASP A 288 -10.47 -25.29 -26.49
C ASP A 288 -11.01 -23.92 -25.95
N MET A 289 -11.51 -23.90 -24.72
CA MET A 289 -12.01 -22.66 -24.13
C MET A 289 -10.86 -21.66 -23.89
N ILE A 290 -11.13 -20.41 -24.22
CA ILE A 290 -10.23 -19.30 -23.92
C ILE A 290 -10.61 -18.71 -22.57
N TYR A 291 -9.62 -18.37 -21.76
CA TYR A 291 -9.80 -17.62 -20.53
C TYR A 291 -8.62 -16.67 -20.30
N ILE A 292 -8.83 -15.65 -19.47
CA ILE A 292 -7.77 -14.71 -19.09
C ILE A 292 -7.29 -15.11 -17.70
N ASN A 293 -5.98 -15.28 -17.59
CA ASN A 293 -5.32 -15.63 -16.34
C ASN A 293 -4.35 -14.54 -15.91
N PHE A 294 -4.30 -14.31 -14.59
CA PHE A 294 -3.25 -13.54 -13.95
C PHE A 294 -2.28 -14.51 -13.26
N ASN A 295 -0.99 -14.31 -13.46
CA ASN A 295 0.01 -15.05 -12.72
C ASN A 295 0.22 -14.43 -11.33
N VAL A 296 0.23 -15.26 -10.29
CA VAL A 296 0.41 -14.86 -8.90
C VAL A 296 1.57 -15.64 -8.31
N ASP A 297 2.65 -14.95 -8.05
CA ASP A 297 3.88 -15.46 -7.44
C ASP A 297 4.22 -14.77 -6.12
N ASN A 298 3.56 -13.65 -5.82
CA ASN A 298 3.76 -12.87 -4.60
C ASN A 298 2.42 -12.35 -4.07
N LEU A 299 2.15 -12.56 -2.78
CA LEU A 299 0.92 -12.06 -2.13
C LEU A 299 0.93 -10.56 -1.86
N ASP A 300 2.07 -9.90 -1.93
CA ASP A 300 2.14 -8.44 -1.92
C ASP A 300 1.41 -7.81 -3.12
N PHE A 301 1.24 -8.58 -4.19
CA PHE A 301 0.57 -8.14 -5.42
C PHE A 301 -0.95 -8.32 -5.40
N ILE A 302 -1.50 -8.79 -4.28
CA ILE A 302 -2.93 -9.03 -4.13
C ILE A 302 -3.45 -8.35 -2.87
N ASP A 303 -4.65 -7.77 -2.95
CA ASP A 303 -5.44 -7.40 -1.77
C ASP A 303 -6.87 -7.92 -1.93
N ILE A 304 -7.36 -8.63 -0.89
CA ILE A 304 -8.68 -9.26 -0.89
C ILE A 304 -9.50 -8.62 0.22
N ASN A 305 -10.65 -8.08 -0.11
CA ASN A 305 -11.53 -7.38 0.83
C ASN A 305 -12.95 -7.97 0.77
N ILE A 306 -13.62 -8.06 1.92
CA ILE A 306 -15.02 -8.51 1.98
C ILE A 306 -15.94 -7.51 1.30
N ASP A 307 -15.69 -6.21 1.53
CA ASP A 307 -16.42 -5.11 0.93
C ASP A 307 -15.52 -4.29 0.03
N THR A 308 -16.11 -3.49 -0.86
CA THR A 308 -15.33 -2.57 -1.68
C THR A 308 -14.79 -1.43 -0.82
N PRO A 309 -13.46 -1.21 -0.77
CA PRO A 309 -12.90 -0.04 -0.13
C PRO A 309 -13.03 1.24 -0.98
N LEU A 310 -13.34 1.09 -2.27
CA LEU A 310 -13.45 2.23 -3.18
C LEU A 310 -14.71 3.05 -2.87
N PRO A 311 -14.63 4.38 -2.96
CA PRO A 311 -15.78 5.25 -2.76
C PRO A 311 -16.86 4.92 -3.80
N LYS A 312 -18.12 4.97 -3.38
CA LYS A 312 -19.24 4.85 -4.31
C LYS A 312 -19.12 6.00 -5.31
N LYS A 313 -19.16 5.70 -6.60
CA LYS A 313 -19.35 6.75 -7.61
C LYS A 313 -20.69 7.40 -7.30
N ASN A 314 -20.71 8.68 -6.98
CA ASN A 314 -21.93 9.45 -7.01
C ASN A 314 -22.39 9.45 -8.48
N VAL A 315 -23.50 8.74 -8.74
CA VAL A 315 -24.19 8.70 -10.03
C VAL A 315 -24.87 10.02 -10.23
#